data_bbe9b26b46c5b409012321588f0555d7
#
_entry.id   bbe9b26b46c5b409012321588f0555d7
#
_cell.length_a   1.000
_cell.length_b   1.000
_cell.length_c   1.000
_cell.angle_alpha   90.00
_cell.angle_beta   90.00
_cell.angle_gamma   90.00
#
_symmetry.space_group_name_H-M   'P 1'
#
loop_
_entity.id
_entity.type
_entity.pdbx_description
1 polymer ?
#
loop_
_entity_poly.entity_id
_entity_poly.type
_entity_poly.pdbx_seq_one_letter_code
_entity_poly.pdbx_strand_id
1 'polypeptide(L)'
;MQLRPYQQDAVDSAVSWMKKCKSPAVLELATGAGKSWIAAAIAKWFIENAQKKVLILQPSLELTEQNYSKWIATGEKASIFSASANSKCTKHDVVYGTPKTVLNSIERFGDKFGLIVIDECHMITPTIKDIIDRIKTRNERIRVIGMTATPYRMNTGYIYHQNLVTNKALAEEEAINPYFAALLYSIKTRELISMGFLTEAHTEAIDDNYDTQSLTINKMGNFDAKQVSSVFENHGRLTAKIVQDVIAKTHNRKGVMLFASTVRHAEEIMESLPTDNSMMLGGDINMDKATRANLISDFKEQNYKYIVSVGTLTTGFDAPHVDAIAVLRATESESLFQQIIGRGLRLCEDKEDCLILDYAENITRHGLEFDIFEPTIQTTKQGTGECIDVVCPACNCTNSFAIRKLDKDQSIDTDGYLLDLAGNKIVYDVDENDNAILQTAHHGRRCNGLVISRLTGEIERCEHRWAFKKCHECGHENDTAARYCEKKDCRAELVNPNDKLNRHHSTAKRDPYGKYTERVLFFTVKKTISAAGNDTLQCEYTTPTVSFRAFYLAESNSQWIMKKWAELNHACFGFVEPCLNAVEFIKKRTNEQPETVTYRKNQKTGYIETFGHNHPLSE
;
A
#
# COMPACT_ATOMS: atom_id res chain seq x y z
N MET A 1 -32.84 -3.08 11.63
CA MET A 1 -31.54 -2.39 11.78
C MET A 1 -31.40 -1.43 10.61
N GLN A 2 -31.41 -0.12 10.88
CA GLN A 2 -31.27 0.89 9.82
C GLN A 2 -29.80 1.34 9.79
N LEU A 3 -29.13 1.09 8.66
CA LEU A 3 -27.74 1.51 8.44
C LEU A 3 -27.70 2.95 7.92
N ARG A 4 -26.65 3.68 8.24
CA ARG A 4 -26.32 4.96 7.60
C ARG A 4 -25.85 4.70 6.16
N PRO A 5 -25.95 5.66 5.22
CA PRO A 5 -25.59 5.43 3.81
C PRO A 5 -24.20 4.83 3.64
N TYR A 6 -23.17 5.42 4.23
CA TYR A 6 -21.79 4.92 4.14
C TYR A 6 -21.59 3.51 4.75
N GLN A 7 -22.42 3.15 5.75
CA GLN A 7 -22.39 1.79 6.33
C GLN A 7 -22.99 0.79 5.34
N GLN A 8 -24.06 1.18 4.65
CA GLN A 8 -24.64 0.36 3.59
C GLN A 8 -23.65 0.15 2.44
N ASP A 9 -22.97 1.20 1.98
CA ASP A 9 -21.94 1.13 0.92
C ASP A 9 -20.81 0.16 1.30
N ALA A 10 -20.35 0.20 2.56
CA ALA A 10 -19.35 -0.72 3.07
C ALA A 10 -19.83 -2.18 3.05
N VAL A 11 -21.09 -2.43 3.46
CA VAL A 11 -21.71 -3.77 3.40
C VAL A 11 -21.84 -4.24 1.97
N ASP A 12 -22.33 -3.40 1.05
CA ASP A 12 -22.53 -3.74 -0.35
C ASP A 12 -21.19 -4.05 -1.05
N SER A 13 -20.13 -3.33 -0.74
CA SER A 13 -18.77 -3.60 -1.21
C SER A 13 -18.28 -4.97 -0.74
N ALA A 14 -18.44 -5.30 0.54
CA ALA A 14 -18.08 -6.61 1.09
C ALA A 14 -18.90 -7.74 0.47
N VAL A 15 -20.21 -7.54 0.32
CA VAL A 15 -21.13 -8.50 -0.30
C VAL A 15 -20.75 -8.75 -1.78
N SER A 16 -20.50 -7.68 -2.53
CA SER A 16 -20.09 -7.77 -3.93
C SER A 16 -18.78 -8.56 -4.07
N TRP A 17 -17.83 -8.34 -3.18
CA TRP A 17 -16.58 -9.09 -3.15
C TRP A 17 -16.81 -10.56 -2.84
N MET A 18 -17.51 -10.89 -1.76
CA MET A 18 -17.77 -12.26 -1.33
C MET A 18 -18.52 -13.10 -2.37
N LYS A 19 -19.35 -12.49 -3.21
CA LYS A 19 -20.02 -13.16 -4.34
C LYS A 19 -19.04 -13.58 -5.43
N LYS A 20 -17.99 -12.81 -5.66
CA LYS A 20 -17.06 -12.97 -6.80
C LYS A 20 -15.74 -13.62 -6.42
N CYS A 21 -15.27 -13.39 -5.18
CA CYS A 21 -13.91 -13.73 -4.78
C CYS A 21 -13.87 -14.42 -3.41
N LYS A 22 -12.96 -15.39 -3.25
CA LYS A 22 -12.70 -16.11 -1.99
C LYS A 22 -11.55 -15.51 -1.19
N SER A 23 -10.71 -14.71 -1.83
CA SER A 23 -9.52 -14.15 -1.18
C SER A 23 -9.89 -13.16 -0.09
N PRO A 24 -9.12 -13.10 1.01
CA PRO A 24 -9.33 -12.16 2.11
C PRO A 24 -9.33 -10.71 1.63
N ALA A 25 -10.24 -9.89 2.15
CA ALA A 25 -10.28 -8.47 1.84
C ALA A 25 -10.55 -7.63 3.08
N VAL A 26 -10.31 -6.31 3.01
CA VAL A 26 -10.40 -5.40 4.15
C VAL A 26 -11.32 -4.21 3.84
N LEU A 27 -12.00 -3.74 4.88
CA LEU A 27 -12.74 -2.48 4.92
C LEU A 27 -12.00 -1.51 5.85
N GLU A 28 -11.67 -0.33 5.36
CA GLU A 28 -11.16 0.77 6.17
C GLU A 28 -12.33 1.59 6.72
N LEU A 29 -12.49 1.53 8.02
CA LEU A 29 -13.61 2.14 8.72
C LEU A 29 -13.08 2.93 9.91
N ALA A 30 -13.11 4.23 9.85
CA ALA A 30 -12.65 5.11 10.91
C ALA A 30 -13.18 4.72 12.29
N THR A 31 -12.48 5.12 13.35
CA THR A 31 -12.98 4.96 14.72
C THR A 31 -14.28 5.75 14.88
N GLY A 32 -15.33 5.10 15.38
CA GLY A 32 -16.66 5.71 15.47
C GLY A 32 -17.57 5.49 14.25
N ALA A 33 -17.07 4.93 13.12
CA ALA A 33 -17.88 4.61 11.95
C ALA A 33 -18.96 3.54 12.18
N GLY A 34 -18.98 2.88 13.33
CA GLY A 34 -19.96 1.83 13.64
C GLY A 34 -19.61 0.46 13.07
N LYS A 35 -18.33 0.08 13.11
CA LYS A 35 -17.81 -1.24 12.68
C LYS A 35 -18.68 -2.41 13.15
N SER A 36 -19.17 -2.36 14.39
CA SER A 36 -20.04 -3.42 14.95
C SER A 36 -21.35 -3.62 14.17
N TRP A 37 -21.96 -2.51 13.69
CA TRP A 37 -23.19 -2.56 12.91
C TRP A 37 -22.94 -3.07 11.48
N ILE A 38 -21.81 -2.68 10.88
CA ILE A 38 -21.37 -3.17 9.56
C ILE A 38 -21.10 -4.67 9.63
N ALA A 39 -20.35 -5.13 10.66
CA ALA A 39 -20.10 -6.56 10.89
C ALA A 39 -21.39 -7.35 11.05
N ALA A 40 -22.33 -6.81 11.83
CA ALA A 40 -23.63 -7.43 12.05
C ALA A 40 -24.45 -7.54 10.75
N ALA A 41 -24.46 -6.49 9.93
CA ALA A 41 -25.18 -6.49 8.66
C ALA A 41 -24.56 -7.49 7.66
N ILE A 42 -23.22 -7.53 7.55
CA ILE A 42 -22.49 -8.51 6.72
C ILE A 42 -22.82 -9.94 7.19
N ALA A 43 -22.78 -10.19 8.51
CA ALA A 43 -23.08 -11.50 9.08
C ALA A 43 -24.53 -11.92 8.80
N LYS A 44 -25.49 -11.03 9.00
CA LYS A 44 -26.91 -11.27 8.73
C LYS A 44 -27.14 -11.62 7.27
N TRP A 45 -26.63 -10.79 6.36
CA TRP A 45 -26.72 -11.04 4.93
C TRP A 45 -26.11 -12.41 4.55
N PHE A 46 -24.94 -12.75 5.13
CA PHE A 46 -24.27 -14.00 4.81
C PHE A 46 -25.06 -15.23 5.28
N ILE A 47 -25.62 -15.18 6.49
CA ILE A 47 -26.46 -16.26 7.03
C ILE A 47 -27.69 -16.49 6.15
N GLU A 48 -28.38 -15.41 5.79
CA GLU A 48 -29.60 -15.46 4.96
C GLU A 48 -29.34 -16.03 3.56
N ASN A 49 -28.18 -15.74 2.96
CA ASN A 49 -27.87 -16.12 1.58
C ASN A 49 -27.04 -17.41 1.46
N ALA A 50 -26.15 -17.70 2.41
CA ALA A 50 -25.25 -18.84 2.35
C ALA A 50 -25.64 -20.00 3.27
N GLN A 51 -26.56 -19.77 4.22
CA GLN A 51 -27.01 -20.73 5.25
C GLN A 51 -25.83 -21.37 6.02
N LYS A 52 -24.80 -20.60 6.28
CA LYS A 52 -23.58 -20.98 7.02
C LYS A 52 -23.37 -20.05 8.19
N LYS A 53 -22.69 -20.55 9.22
CA LYS A 53 -22.33 -19.76 10.40
C LYS A 53 -21.25 -18.74 10.12
N VAL A 54 -21.23 -17.69 10.93
CA VAL A 54 -20.24 -16.62 10.89
C VAL A 54 -19.43 -16.63 12.17
N LEU A 55 -18.11 -16.61 12.05
CA LEU A 55 -17.18 -16.40 13.14
C LEU A 55 -16.68 -14.94 13.10
N ILE A 56 -16.90 -14.21 14.18
CA ILE A 56 -16.39 -12.84 14.35
C ILE A 56 -15.24 -12.90 15.37
N LEU A 57 -14.03 -12.69 14.89
CA LEU A 57 -12.82 -12.68 15.72
C LEU A 57 -12.59 -11.29 16.30
N GLN A 58 -12.49 -11.22 17.63
CA GLN A 58 -12.29 -10.00 18.39
C GLN A 58 -10.95 -10.07 19.15
N PRO A 59 -10.15 -8.99 19.18
CA PRO A 59 -8.85 -9.00 19.84
C PRO A 59 -8.94 -9.11 21.37
N SER A 60 -10.03 -8.66 21.98
CA SER A 60 -10.20 -8.68 23.46
C SER A 60 -11.58 -9.19 23.88
N LEU A 61 -11.68 -9.53 25.18
CA LEU A 61 -12.96 -9.94 25.78
C LEU A 61 -13.95 -8.78 25.81
N GLU A 62 -13.50 -7.59 26.16
CA GLU A 62 -14.35 -6.40 26.27
C GLU A 62 -15.06 -6.10 24.93
N LEU A 63 -14.32 -6.14 23.84
CA LEU A 63 -14.90 -5.98 22.49
C LEU A 63 -15.87 -7.12 22.15
N THR A 64 -15.52 -8.36 22.55
CA THR A 64 -16.38 -9.53 22.36
C THR A 64 -17.73 -9.34 23.06
N GLU A 65 -17.73 -8.97 24.34
CA GLU A 65 -18.94 -8.75 25.14
C GLU A 65 -19.75 -7.53 24.64
N GLN A 66 -19.09 -6.44 24.27
CA GLN A 66 -19.73 -5.26 23.74
C GLN A 66 -20.44 -5.52 22.40
N ASN A 67 -19.76 -6.15 21.45
CA ASN A 67 -20.31 -6.43 20.13
C ASN A 67 -21.39 -7.52 20.19
N TYR A 68 -21.22 -8.51 21.06
CA TYR A 68 -22.26 -9.48 21.37
C TYR A 68 -23.51 -8.81 21.95
N SER A 69 -23.38 -7.90 22.92
CA SER A 69 -24.52 -7.18 23.52
C SER A 69 -25.27 -6.32 22.51
N LYS A 70 -24.54 -5.65 21.61
CA LYS A 70 -25.15 -4.90 20.50
C LYS A 70 -25.93 -5.79 19.55
N TRP A 71 -25.40 -6.99 19.23
CA TRP A 71 -26.10 -7.96 18.41
C TRP A 71 -27.39 -8.46 19.09
N ILE A 72 -27.33 -8.86 20.36
CA ILE A 72 -28.50 -9.32 21.13
C ILE A 72 -29.56 -8.23 21.25
N ALA A 73 -29.18 -6.96 21.38
CA ALA A 73 -30.10 -5.83 21.41
C ALA A 73 -30.90 -5.67 20.11
N THR A 74 -30.49 -6.28 18.99
CA THR A 74 -31.32 -6.32 17.76
C THR A 74 -32.40 -7.39 17.78
N GLY A 75 -32.50 -8.21 18.83
CA GLY A 75 -33.42 -9.35 18.93
C GLY A 75 -32.87 -10.66 18.35
N GLU A 76 -31.67 -10.62 17.79
CA GLU A 76 -31.03 -11.80 17.18
C GLU A 76 -30.22 -12.59 18.21
N LYS A 77 -29.94 -13.87 17.93
CA LYS A 77 -29.19 -14.75 18.83
C LYS A 77 -27.75 -14.92 18.37
N ALA A 78 -26.81 -14.92 19.31
CA ALA A 78 -25.40 -15.21 19.08
C ALA A 78 -24.81 -16.11 20.16
N SER A 79 -23.57 -16.53 19.98
CA SER A 79 -22.79 -17.30 20.94
C SER A 79 -21.48 -16.56 21.23
N ILE A 80 -20.97 -16.69 22.46
CA ILE A 80 -19.62 -16.27 22.84
C ILE A 80 -18.71 -17.50 22.91
N PHE A 81 -17.51 -17.42 22.32
CA PHE A 81 -16.47 -18.43 22.36
C PHE A 81 -15.17 -17.82 22.89
N SER A 82 -15.10 -17.67 24.22
CA SER A 82 -13.96 -17.08 24.92
C SER A 82 -13.75 -17.74 26.27
N ALA A 83 -12.54 -18.17 26.55
CA ALA A 83 -12.18 -18.74 27.86
C ALA A 83 -12.34 -17.69 29.00
N SER A 84 -11.97 -16.46 28.74
CA SER A 84 -12.10 -15.34 29.69
C SER A 84 -13.54 -14.98 30.00
N ALA A 85 -14.50 -15.30 29.10
CA ALA A 85 -15.93 -15.19 29.33
C ALA A 85 -16.53 -16.44 29.98
N ASN A 86 -15.75 -17.45 30.30
CA ASN A 86 -16.21 -18.78 30.74
C ASN A 86 -17.25 -19.41 29.78
N SER A 87 -17.21 -19.08 28.50
CA SER A 87 -18.14 -19.57 27.49
C SER A 87 -17.40 -20.11 26.27
N LYS A 88 -17.74 -21.34 25.87
CA LYS A 88 -17.26 -21.99 24.64
C LYS A 88 -18.46 -22.51 23.82
N CYS A 89 -19.41 -21.62 23.55
CA CYS A 89 -20.63 -21.96 22.84
C CYS A 89 -20.50 -21.69 21.34
N THR A 90 -20.96 -22.61 20.48
CA THR A 90 -21.07 -22.46 19.04
C THR A 90 -22.47 -22.75 18.52
N LYS A 91 -23.49 -22.66 19.40
CA LYS A 91 -24.89 -23.06 19.11
C LYS A 91 -25.52 -22.20 18.01
N HIS A 92 -25.39 -20.90 18.12
CA HIS A 92 -26.06 -19.95 17.23
C HIS A 92 -25.24 -19.70 15.95
N ASP A 93 -25.84 -19.05 14.96
CA ASP A 93 -25.23 -18.83 13.64
C ASP A 93 -24.14 -17.77 13.65
N VAL A 94 -24.20 -16.81 14.59
CA VAL A 94 -23.12 -15.88 14.84
C VAL A 94 -22.37 -16.30 16.11
N VAL A 95 -21.05 -16.40 15.99
CA VAL A 95 -20.14 -16.74 17.09
C VAL A 95 -19.08 -15.65 17.22
N TYR A 96 -19.08 -14.95 18.35
CA TYR A 96 -18.04 -14.01 18.72
C TYR A 96 -16.93 -14.75 19.47
N GLY A 97 -15.71 -14.73 18.95
CA GLY A 97 -14.60 -15.52 19.49
C GLY A 97 -13.31 -14.73 19.69
N THR A 98 -12.58 -15.09 20.77
CA THR A 98 -11.22 -14.60 20.96
C THR A 98 -10.22 -15.57 20.28
N PRO A 99 -9.22 -15.08 19.51
CA PRO A 99 -8.39 -15.90 18.65
C PRO A 99 -7.74 -17.10 19.36
N LYS A 100 -7.11 -16.88 20.52
CA LYS A 100 -6.43 -17.95 21.27
C LYS A 100 -7.39 -19.08 21.71
N THR A 101 -8.62 -18.73 22.13
CA THR A 101 -9.62 -19.72 22.53
C THR A 101 -10.15 -20.50 21.33
N VAL A 102 -10.37 -19.83 20.20
CA VAL A 102 -10.81 -20.44 18.93
C VAL A 102 -9.75 -21.43 18.43
N LEU A 103 -8.48 -21.02 18.38
CA LEU A 103 -7.38 -21.89 17.95
C LEU A 103 -7.27 -23.16 18.80
N ASN A 104 -7.35 -23.03 20.12
CA ASN A 104 -7.26 -24.15 21.05
C ASN A 104 -8.42 -25.15 20.94
N SER A 105 -9.47 -24.83 20.21
CA SER A 105 -10.67 -25.67 19.99
C SER A 105 -11.11 -25.63 18.52
N ILE A 106 -10.14 -25.57 17.62
CA ILE A 106 -10.36 -25.33 16.18
C ILE A 106 -11.21 -26.43 15.52
N GLU A 107 -11.26 -27.62 16.10
CA GLU A 107 -12.07 -28.74 15.64
C GLU A 107 -13.58 -28.44 15.66
N ARG A 108 -14.03 -27.48 16.47
CA ARG A 108 -15.43 -27.03 16.53
C ARG A 108 -15.81 -26.09 15.39
N PHE A 109 -14.80 -25.57 14.66
CA PHE A 109 -14.94 -24.64 13.56
C PHE A 109 -14.56 -25.34 12.26
N GLY A 110 -15.54 -25.81 11.51
CA GLY A 110 -15.34 -26.57 10.26
C GLY A 110 -16.35 -26.15 9.20
N ASP A 111 -16.90 -27.13 8.47
CA ASP A 111 -17.76 -26.94 7.28
C ASP A 111 -19.01 -26.11 7.53
N LYS A 112 -19.46 -26.01 8.78
CA LYS A 112 -20.63 -25.18 9.16
C LYS A 112 -20.35 -23.67 9.09
N PHE A 113 -19.07 -23.27 9.19
CA PHE A 113 -18.67 -21.88 9.12
C PHE A 113 -18.32 -21.50 7.67
N GLY A 114 -18.86 -20.40 7.19
CA GLY A 114 -18.68 -19.94 5.82
C GLY A 114 -18.06 -18.53 5.71
N LEU A 115 -18.05 -17.77 6.82
CA LEU A 115 -17.48 -16.43 6.89
C LEU A 115 -16.70 -16.24 8.19
N ILE A 116 -15.54 -15.62 8.08
CA ILE A 116 -14.77 -15.08 9.19
C ILE A 116 -14.72 -13.56 9.03
N VAL A 117 -15.18 -12.84 10.04
CA VAL A 117 -15.00 -11.38 10.14
C VAL A 117 -13.92 -11.13 11.19
N ILE A 118 -12.93 -10.30 10.86
CA ILE A 118 -11.81 -9.98 11.75
C ILE A 118 -11.92 -8.51 12.12
N ASP A 119 -12.21 -8.22 13.36
CA ASP A 119 -12.17 -6.85 13.88
C ASP A 119 -10.73 -6.47 14.25
N GLU A 120 -10.38 -5.19 14.08
CA GLU A 120 -9.03 -4.64 14.20
C GLU A 120 -7.98 -5.49 13.44
N CYS A 121 -8.29 -5.80 12.17
CA CYS A 121 -7.51 -6.71 11.35
C CYS A 121 -6.09 -6.23 11.00
N HIS A 122 -5.75 -4.95 11.26
CA HIS A 122 -4.37 -4.49 11.22
C HIS A 122 -3.47 -5.30 12.19
N MET A 123 -4.05 -5.86 13.27
CA MET A 123 -3.35 -6.75 14.22
C MET A 123 -3.41 -8.23 13.81
N ILE A 124 -3.55 -8.56 12.50
CA ILE A 124 -3.57 -9.97 12.09
C ILE A 124 -2.29 -10.69 12.51
N THR A 125 -2.44 -11.61 13.47
CA THR A 125 -1.35 -12.38 14.08
C THR A 125 -1.16 -13.74 13.40
N PRO A 126 -0.02 -14.43 13.61
CA PRO A 126 0.14 -15.81 13.18
C PRO A 126 -0.98 -16.72 13.67
N THR A 127 -1.49 -16.50 14.88
CA THR A 127 -2.64 -17.23 15.45
C THR A 127 -3.90 -17.09 14.60
N ILE A 128 -4.22 -15.88 14.14
CA ILE A 128 -5.40 -15.64 13.29
C ILE A 128 -5.22 -16.28 11.93
N LYS A 129 -4.01 -16.20 11.34
CA LYS A 129 -3.69 -16.86 10.07
C LYS A 129 -3.85 -18.39 10.19
N ASP A 130 -3.33 -19.01 11.26
CA ASP A 130 -3.46 -20.45 11.51
C ASP A 130 -4.94 -20.87 11.66
N ILE A 131 -5.78 -20.07 12.32
CA ILE A 131 -7.23 -20.30 12.40
C ILE A 131 -7.84 -20.34 10.98
N ILE A 132 -7.55 -19.32 10.17
CA ILE A 132 -8.10 -19.21 8.81
C ILE A 132 -7.66 -20.41 7.96
N ASP A 133 -6.37 -20.74 7.98
CA ASP A 133 -5.79 -21.84 7.20
C ASP A 133 -6.41 -23.20 7.59
N ARG A 134 -6.55 -23.47 8.90
CA ARG A 134 -7.18 -24.71 9.39
C ARG A 134 -8.68 -24.79 9.09
N ILE A 135 -9.40 -23.69 9.08
CA ILE A 135 -10.80 -23.67 8.64
C ILE A 135 -10.86 -23.85 7.13
N LYS A 136 -9.95 -23.21 6.36
CA LYS A 136 -9.88 -23.31 4.89
C LYS A 136 -9.63 -24.76 4.44
N THR A 137 -8.81 -25.54 5.15
CA THR A 137 -8.61 -26.98 4.84
C THR A 137 -9.88 -27.81 4.93
N ARG A 138 -10.88 -27.39 5.72
CA ARG A 138 -12.17 -28.07 5.87
C ARG A 138 -13.28 -27.45 5.03
N ASN A 139 -13.16 -26.16 4.73
CA ASN A 139 -14.10 -25.43 3.88
C ASN A 139 -13.33 -24.46 2.97
N GLU A 140 -12.97 -24.91 1.77
CA GLU A 140 -12.27 -24.12 0.75
C GLU A 140 -13.07 -22.89 0.29
N ARG A 141 -14.39 -22.85 0.58
CA ARG A 141 -15.26 -21.73 0.23
C ARG A 141 -15.39 -20.68 1.32
N ILE A 142 -14.61 -20.78 2.40
CA ILE A 142 -14.61 -19.79 3.48
C ILE A 142 -14.34 -18.38 2.93
N ARG A 143 -15.04 -17.39 3.43
CA ARG A 143 -14.81 -15.97 3.14
C ARG A 143 -14.16 -15.31 4.35
N VAL A 144 -13.31 -14.33 4.10
CA VAL A 144 -12.62 -13.58 5.16
C VAL A 144 -12.73 -12.10 4.85
N ILE A 145 -13.34 -11.34 5.77
CA ILE A 145 -13.45 -9.89 5.71
C ILE A 145 -12.79 -9.31 6.96
N GLY A 146 -11.77 -8.49 6.77
CA GLY A 146 -11.16 -7.69 7.83
C GLY A 146 -11.79 -6.31 7.93
N MET A 147 -11.84 -5.75 9.12
CA MET A 147 -12.24 -4.37 9.39
C MET A 147 -11.22 -3.70 10.28
N THR A 148 -10.84 -2.47 9.96
CA THR A 148 -9.93 -1.66 10.78
C THR A 148 -10.10 -0.18 10.46
N ALA A 149 -9.70 0.68 11.37
CA ALA A 149 -9.56 2.11 11.09
C ALA A 149 -8.22 2.45 10.41
N THR A 150 -7.23 1.58 10.56
CA THR A 150 -5.84 1.81 10.14
C THR A 150 -5.33 0.58 9.40
N PRO A 151 -5.54 0.48 8.07
CA PRO A 151 -5.19 -0.71 7.28
C PRO A 151 -3.69 -0.78 6.95
N TYR A 152 -2.83 -0.38 7.89
CA TYR A 152 -1.38 -0.35 7.75
C TYR A 152 -0.69 -0.70 9.08
N ARG A 153 0.61 -0.96 9.01
CA ARG A 153 1.49 -1.23 10.16
C ARG A 153 2.80 -0.48 10.01
N MET A 154 3.38 -0.09 11.12
CA MET A 154 4.74 0.44 11.14
C MET A 154 5.71 -0.52 10.45
N ASN A 155 6.65 0.03 9.68
CA ASN A 155 7.73 -0.68 8.98
C ASN A 155 7.29 -1.63 7.84
N THR A 156 6.05 -2.10 7.79
CA THR A 156 5.56 -3.01 6.73
C THR A 156 4.55 -2.37 5.78
N GLY A 157 4.06 -1.17 6.09
CA GLY A 157 3.10 -0.45 5.25
C GLY A 157 1.70 -1.05 5.27
N TYR A 158 0.99 -0.93 4.17
CA TYR A 158 -0.38 -1.41 4.03
C TYR A 158 -0.51 -2.93 4.18
N ILE A 159 -1.65 -3.39 4.72
CA ILE A 159 -1.93 -4.82 4.94
C ILE A 159 -2.64 -5.50 3.75
N TYR A 160 -2.80 -4.79 2.63
CA TYR A 160 -3.47 -5.25 1.41
C TYR A 160 -2.62 -4.96 0.17
N HIS A 161 -2.88 -5.71 -0.92
CA HIS A 161 -2.13 -5.60 -2.19
C HIS A 161 -2.68 -4.51 -3.12
N GLN A 162 -4.00 -4.35 -3.18
CA GLN A 162 -4.64 -3.42 -4.11
C GLN A 162 -5.72 -2.59 -3.41
N ASN A 163 -5.73 -1.29 -3.67
CA ASN A 163 -6.80 -0.40 -3.28
C ASN A 163 -7.85 -0.35 -4.41
N LEU A 164 -9.01 -0.96 -4.20
CA LEU A 164 -10.09 -0.96 -5.19
C LEU A 164 -10.90 0.34 -5.19
N VAL A 165 -10.80 1.16 -4.15
CA VAL A 165 -11.46 2.48 -4.10
C VAL A 165 -10.80 3.44 -5.10
N THR A 166 -9.45 3.42 -5.15
CA THR A 166 -8.66 4.23 -6.09
C THR A 166 -8.20 3.45 -7.32
N ASN A 167 -8.50 2.15 -7.37
CA ASN A 167 -8.01 1.20 -8.37
C ASN A 167 -6.48 1.18 -8.52
N LYS A 168 -5.74 1.35 -7.42
CA LYS A 168 -4.26 1.37 -7.38
C LYS A 168 -3.71 0.08 -6.80
N ALA A 169 -2.77 -0.56 -7.50
CA ALA A 169 -1.94 -1.63 -6.96
C ALA A 169 -0.80 -1.04 -6.15
N LEU A 170 -0.56 -1.57 -4.95
CA LEU A 170 0.53 -1.12 -4.10
C LEU A 170 1.85 -1.73 -4.55
N ALA A 171 2.91 -0.92 -4.52
CA ALA A 171 4.27 -1.39 -4.74
C ALA A 171 4.79 -2.15 -3.50
N GLU A 172 5.88 -2.92 -3.67
CA GLU A 172 6.51 -3.61 -2.52
C GLU A 172 7.01 -2.64 -1.45
N GLU A 173 7.31 -1.40 -1.83
CA GLU A 173 7.72 -0.33 -0.93
C GLU A 173 6.56 0.21 -0.09
N GLU A 174 5.32 0.10 -0.58
CA GLU A 174 4.10 0.56 0.11
C GLU A 174 3.49 -0.54 0.99
N ALA A 175 3.72 -1.83 0.64
CA ALA A 175 3.13 -2.99 1.33
C ALA A 175 4.07 -4.22 1.29
N ILE A 176 4.69 -4.52 2.41
CA ILE A 176 5.61 -5.67 2.53
C ILE A 176 4.83 -6.93 2.95
N ASN A 177 4.70 -7.90 2.04
CA ASN A 177 3.98 -9.17 2.24
C ASN A 177 2.58 -8.98 2.88
N PRO A 178 1.70 -8.17 2.29
CA PRO A 178 0.37 -7.94 2.83
C PRO A 178 -0.46 -9.23 2.80
N TYR A 179 -1.34 -9.38 3.79
CA TYR A 179 -2.19 -10.58 3.91
C TYR A 179 -3.47 -10.48 3.09
N PHE A 180 -4.08 -9.31 3.05
CA PHE A 180 -5.35 -9.11 2.36
C PHE A 180 -5.12 -8.83 0.87
N ALA A 181 -6.02 -9.34 0.04
CA ALA A 181 -5.99 -9.10 -1.39
C ALA A 181 -6.26 -7.63 -1.72
N ALA A 182 -7.31 -7.08 -1.15
CA ALA A 182 -7.78 -5.77 -1.55
C ALA A 182 -8.42 -4.98 -0.40
N LEU A 183 -8.33 -3.66 -0.50
CA LEU A 183 -9.17 -2.71 0.20
C LEU A 183 -10.43 -2.48 -0.63
N LEU A 184 -11.59 -2.82 -0.08
CA LEU A 184 -12.88 -2.77 -0.79
C LEU A 184 -13.60 -1.44 -0.64
N TYR A 185 -13.47 -0.83 0.53
CA TYR A 185 -14.14 0.39 0.92
C TYR A 185 -13.29 1.15 1.94
N SER A 186 -13.34 2.46 1.88
CA SER A 186 -12.66 3.34 2.82
C SER A 186 -13.60 4.47 3.23
N ILE A 187 -13.72 4.72 4.52
CA ILE A 187 -14.32 5.92 5.09
C ILE A 187 -13.44 6.45 6.20
N LYS A 188 -12.87 7.63 5.98
CA LYS A 188 -11.93 8.27 6.88
C LYS A 188 -12.62 9.14 7.93
N THR A 189 -11.91 9.47 9.01
CA THR A 189 -12.42 10.30 10.09
C THR A 189 -12.89 11.67 9.60
N ARG A 190 -12.13 12.32 8.70
CA ARG A 190 -12.50 13.61 8.13
C ARG A 190 -13.82 13.57 7.34
N GLU A 191 -14.02 12.52 6.57
CA GLU A 191 -15.26 12.34 5.81
C GLU A 191 -16.46 12.19 6.75
N LEU A 192 -16.32 11.42 7.83
CA LEU A 192 -17.38 11.27 8.83
C LEU A 192 -17.67 12.58 9.60
N ILE A 193 -16.64 13.39 9.86
CA ILE A 193 -16.80 14.73 10.43
C ILE A 193 -17.56 15.62 9.44
N SER A 194 -17.14 15.69 8.18
CA SER A 194 -17.78 16.52 7.15
C SER A 194 -19.24 16.13 6.88
N MET A 195 -19.57 14.83 7.04
CA MET A 195 -20.94 14.31 6.94
C MET A 195 -21.76 14.52 8.23
N GLY A 196 -21.17 15.05 9.29
CA GLY A 196 -21.85 15.23 10.59
C GLY A 196 -22.11 13.95 11.37
N PHE A 197 -21.34 12.87 11.13
CA PHE A 197 -21.44 11.62 11.86
C PHE A 197 -20.41 11.47 12.99
N LEU A 198 -19.43 12.37 13.02
CA LEU A 198 -18.48 12.56 14.11
C LEU A 198 -18.39 14.05 14.42
N THR A 199 -17.97 14.37 15.66
CA THR A 199 -17.71 15.73 16.12
C THR A 199 -16.37 16.22 15.59
N GLU A 200 -16.21 17.51 15.32
CA GLU A 200 -14.92 18.12 15.01
C GLU A 200 -13.94 17.99 16.19
N ALA A 201 -12.66 17.97 15.88
CA ALA A 201 -11.60 17.99 16.87
C ALA A 201 -10.64 19.13 16.60
N HIS A 202 -10.14 19.73 17.66
CA HIS A 202 -9.08 20.72 17.58
C HIS A 202 -8.01 20.47 18.64
N THR A 203 -6.82 20.96 18.38
CA THR A 203 -5.68 20.91 19.30
C THR A 203 -5.39 22.31 19.82
N GLU A 204 -4.93 22.42 21.05
CA GLU A 204 -4.42 23.67 21.61
C GLU A 204 -2.92 23.57 21.88
N ALA A 205 -2.24 24.71 21.82
CA ALA A 205 -0.84 24.81 22.22
C ALA A 205 -0.69 24.50 23.71
N ILE A 206 0.37 23.75 24.03
CA ILE A 206 0.74 23.37 25.39
C ILE A 206 2.13 23.90 25.70
N ASP A 207 2.36 24.38 26.92
CA ASP A 207 3.64 24.97 27.34
C ASP A 207 4.57 23.94 27.99
N ASP A 208 4.03 22.98 28.73
CA ASP A 208 4.77 21.94 29.44
C ASP A 208 4.42 20.56 28.86
N ASN A 209 5.43 19.77 28.47
CA ASN A 209 5.29 18.41 27.95
C ASN A 209 6.35 17.47 28.54
N TYR A 210 6.13 16.14 28.41
CA TYR A 210 7.15 15.17 28.75
C TYR A 210 8.19 15.08 27.64
N ASP A 211 9.48 15.04 28.02
CA ASP A 211 10.57 14.80 27.06
C ASP A 211 10.60 13.35 26.64
N THR A 212 10.02 13.06 25.49
CA THR A 212 9.88 11.71 24.94
C THR A 212 10.96 11.33 23.93
N GLN A 213 12.00 12.17 23.72
CA GLN A 213 13.05 11.93 22.71
C GLN A 213 13.92 10.71 23.04
N SER A 214 14.05 10.35 24.32
CA SER A 214 14.79 9.17 24.76
C SER A 214 14.09 7.83 24.50
N LEU A 215 12.80 7.84 24.14
CA LEU A 215 12.02 6.63 23.93
C LEU A 215 12.37 5.99 22.59
N THR A 216 12.75 4.71 22.63
CA THR A 216 13.05 3.90 21.43
C THR A 216 12.13 2.69 21.35
N ILE A 217 11.68 2.40 20.13
CA ILE A 217 10.83 1.24 19.86
C ILE A 217 11.71 0.01 19.61
N ASN A 218 11.47 -1.06 20.33
CA ASN A 218 12.18 -2.34 20.18
C ASN A 218 11.69 -3.12 18.94
N LYS A 219 12.34 -4.26 18.64
CA LYS A 219 11.98 -5.12 17.49
C LYS A 219 10.54 -5.68 17.55
N MET A 220 9.90 -5.67 18.70
CA MET A 220 8.51 -6.14 18.90
C MET A 220 7.49 -5.00 18.71
N GLY A 221 7.94 -3.76 18.45
CA GLY A 221 7.07 -2.60 18.26
C GLY A 221 6.65 -1.91 19.55
N ASN A 222 7.29 -2.21 20.69
CA ASN A 222 6.97 -1.60 21.98
C ASN A 222 8.13 -0.72 22.47
N PHE A 223 7.84 0.28 23.30
CA PHE A 223 8.85 1.02 24.03
C PHE A 223 9.52 0.17 25.10
N ASP A 224 10.75 0.49 25.44
CA ASP A 224 11.43 -0.11 26.59
C ASP A 224 10.79 0.37 27.90
N ALA A 225 10.38 -0.57 28.76
CA ALA A 225 9.67 -0.26 30.00
C ALA A 225 10.47 0.64 30.96
N LYS A 226 11.81 0.51 31.00
CA LYS A 226 12.66 1.36 31.85
C LYS A 226 12.72 2.79 31.33
N GLN A 227 12.77 2.97 30.00
CA GLN A 227 12.71 4.31 29.38
C GLN A 227 11.35 4.95 29.67
N VAL A 228 10.24 4.20 29.52
CA VAL A 228 8.89 4.69 29.84
C VAL A 228 8.82 5.14 31.30
N SER A 229 9.26 4.31 32.26
CA SER A 229 9.29 4.70 33.68
C SER A 229 10.15 5.92 33.92
N SER A 230 11.32 6.06 33.27
CA SER A 230 12.21 7.21 33.46
C SER A 230 11.61 8.52 32.93
N VAL A 231 10.78 8.47 31.89
CA VAL A 231 10.15 9.66 31.27
C VAL A 231 8.89 10.09 32.03
N PHE A 232 8.08 9.14 32.52
CA PHE A 232 6.74 9.43 33.01
C PHE A 232 6.56 9.27 34.52
N GLU A 233 7.47 8.59 35.24
CA GLU A 233 7.34 8.35 36.68
C GLU A 233 8.29 9.22 37.50
N ASN A 234 7.88 9.56 38.73
CA ASN A 234 8.63 10.39 39.67
C ASN A 234 8.86 11.84 39.19
N HIS A 235 8.00 12.34 38.32
CA HIS A 235 8.02 13.71 37.84
C HIS A 235 6.84 14.55 38.41
N GLY A 236 6.45 14.32 39.64
CA GLY A 236 5.24 14.86 40.28
C GLY A 236 5.03 16.37 40.11
N ARG A 237 6.10 17.20 40.07
CA ARG A 237 5.96 18.63 39.76
C ARG A 237 5.53 18.92 38.32
N LEU A 238 6.09 18.21 37.36
CA LEU A 238 5.73 18.35 35.95
C LEU A 238 4.34 17.79 35.72
N THR A 239 4.05 16.58 36.24
CA THR A 239 2.73 15.97 36.17
C THR A 239 1.65 16.87 36.76
N ALA A 240 1.92 17.48 37.93
CA ALA A 240 0.98 18.42 38.56
C ALA A 240 0.73 19.68 37.72
N LYS A 241 1.76 20.26 37.08
CA LYS A 241 1.59 21.39 36.16
C LYS A 241 0.75 20.99 34.94
N ILE A 242 1.04 19.85 34.32
CA ILE A 242 0.28 19.32 33.18
C ILE A 242 -1.18 19.11 33.57
N VAL A 243 -1.45 18.48 34.72
CA VAL A 243 -2.81 18.27 35.20
C VAL A 243 -3.54 19.59 35.47
N GLN A 244 -2.85 20.59 36.02
CA GLN A 244 -3.44 21.93 36.21
C GLN A 244 -3.79 22.58 34.87
N ASP A 245 -2.95 22.45 33.85
CA ASP A 245 -3.24 22.94 32.50
C ASP A 245 -4.44 22.19 31.89
N VAL A 246 -4.52 20.85 32.04
CA VAL A 246 -5.70 20.07 31.66
C VAL A 246 -6.97 20.59 32.33
N ILE A 247 -6.95 20.79 33.66
CA ILE A 247 -8.10 21.28 34.41
C ILE A 247 -8.52 22.68 33.89
N ALA A 248 -7.56 23.58 33.67
CA ALA A 248 -7.83 24.93 33.19
C ALA A 248 -8.44 24.93 31.79
N LYS A 249 -7.87 24.16 30.83
CA LYS A 249 -8.36 24.07 29.46
C LYS A 249 -9.68 23.30 29.32
N THR A 250 -9.96 22.41 30.26
CA THR A 250 -11.17 21.60 30.23
C THR A 250 -12.28 22.05 31.18
N HIS A 251 -12.20 23.26 31.77
CA HIS A 251 -13.17 23.72 32.78
C HIS A 251 -14.61 23.66 32.27
N ASN A 252 -14.88 23.96 31.00
CA ASN A 252 -16.17 23.94 30.33
C ASN A 252 -16.55 22.58 29.72
N ARG A 253 -15.67 21.56 29.82
CA ARG A 253 -15.91 20.24 29.23
C ARG A 253 -16.72 19.35 30.13
N LYS A 254 -17.53 18.44 29.51
CA LYS A 254 -18.42 17.50 30.22
C LYS A 254 -17.67 16.24 30.66
N GLY A 255 -16.81 15.67 29.79
CA GLY A 255 -16.08 14.45 30.06
C GLY A 255 -14.66 14.50 29.54
N VAL A 256 -13.69 14.25 30.40
CA VAL A 256 -12.26 14.32 30.07
C VAL A 256 -11.60 12.96 30.27
N MET A 257 -11.00 12.42 29.22
CA MET A 257 -10.21 11.20 29.30
C MET A 257 -8.72 11.53 29.30
N LEU A 258 -7.99 11.07 30.34
CA LEU A 258 -6.53 11.20 30.45
C LEU A 258 -5.90 9.82 30.21
N PHE A 259 -4.96 9.72 29.29
CA PHE A 259 -4.25 8.49 28.99
C PHE A 259 -2.84 8.52 29.59
N ALA A 260 -2.60 7.67 30.60
CA ALA A 260 -1.32 7.56 31.29
C ALA A 260 -0.47 6.41 30.74
N SER A 261 0.85 6.50 30.94
CA SER A 261 1.82 5.49 30.46
C SER A 261 1.88 4.26 31.34
N THR A 262 1.87 4.44 32.67
CA THR A 262 1.98 3.36 33.68
C THR A 262 0.98 3.58 34.81
N VAL A 263 0.77 2.55 35.65
CA VAL A 263 -0.10 2.65 36.83
C VAL A 263 0.41 3.74 37.78
N ARG A 264 1.71 3.78 38.05
CA ARG A 264 2.33 4.77 38.92
C ARG A 264 2.15 6.20 38.38
N HIS A 265 2.34 6.39 37.07
CA HIS A 265 2.08 7.68 36.43
C HIS A 265 0.60 8.09 36.57
N ALA A 266 -0.33 7.13 36.46
CA ALA A 266 -1.76 7.41 36.67
C ALA A 266 -2.08 7.79 38.11
N GLU A 267 -1.41 7.18 39.09
CA GLU A 267 -1.51 7.56 40.52
C GLU A 267 -1.04 9.01 40.74
N GLU A 268 0.10 9.41 40.17
CA GLU A 268 0.62 10.80 40.22
C GLU A 268 -0.38 11.80 39.58
N ILE A 269 -1.05 11.41 38.49
CA ILE A 269 -2.10 12.20 37.85
C ILE A 269 -3.30 12.33 38.80
N MET A 270 -3.76 11.21 39.39
CA MET A 270 -4.91 11.21 40.31
C MET A 270 -4.68 12.06 41.55
N GLU A 271 -3.46 12.10 42.08
CA GLU A 271 -3.10 12.97 43.22
C GLU A 271 -3.28 14.48 42.92
N SER A 272 -3.23 14.85 41.62
CA SER A 272 -3.35 16.23 41.15
C SER A 272 -4.74 16.60 40.64
N LEU A 273 -5.65 15.63 40.45
CA LEU A 273 -7.02 15.83 40.04
C LEU A 273 -7.98 16.05 41.22
N PRO A 274 -9.16 16.70 41.01
CA PRO A 274 -10.20 16.81 42.04
C PRO A 274 -10.71 15.41 42.46
N THR A 275 -10.55 15.04 43.71
CA THR A 275 -10.80 13.68 44.25
C THR A 275 -12.25 13.23 44.05
N ASP A 276 -13.23 14.17 44.23
CA ASP A 276 -14.65 13.86 44.14
C ASP A 276 -15.19 13.75 42.72
N ASN A 277 -14.34 14.08 41.70
CA ASN A 277 -14.78 14.17 40.32
C ASN A 277 -13.87 13.39 39.35
N SER A 278 -13.05 12.49 39.90
CA SER A 278 -12.01 11.75 39.15
C SER A 278 -12.03 10.27 39.49
N MET A 279 -11.74 9.45 38.49
CA MET A 279 -11.62 8.01 38.65
C MET A 279 -10.47 7.45 37.82
N MET A 280 -9.96 6.29 38.22
CA MET A 280 -8.87 5.59 37.51
C MET A 280 -9.29 4.19 37.08
N LEU A 281 -8.94 3.82 35.83
CA LEU A 281 -9.11 2.48 35.27
C LEU A 281 -7.80 2.00 34.63
N GLY A 282 -7.32 0.83 35.02
CA GLY A 282 -6.13 0.20 34.43
C GLY A 282 -6.27 -1.31 34.31
N GLY A 283 -5.56 -1.92 33.33
CA GLY A 283 -5.57 -3.37 33.12
C GLY A 283 -4.82 -4.14 34.22
N ASP A 284 -3.80 -3.50 34.80
CA ASP A 284 -2.95 -4.08 35.86
C ASP A 284 -3.40 -3.72 37.27
N ILE A 285 -4.50 -2.96 37.40
CA ILE A 285 -5.10 -2.65 38.68
C ILE A 285 -5.93 -3.86 39.12
N ASN A 286 -5.61 -4.39 40.28
CA ASN A 286 -6.28 -5.57 40.86
C ASN A 286 -7.71 -5.21 41.29
N MET A 287 -8.61 -5.10 40.31
CA MET A 287 -10.01 -4.70 40.46
C MET A 287 -10.91 -5.84 39.99
N ASP A 288 -11.90 -6.20 40.80
CA ASP A 288 -12.91 -7.18 40.38
C ASP A 288 -13.79 -6.65 39.22
N LYS A 289 -14.36 -7.59 38.47
CA LYS A 289 -15.20 -7.24 37.29
C LYS A 289 -16.42 -6.38 37.62
N ALA A 290 -17.03 -6.57 38.78
CA ALA A 290 -18.23 -5.85 39.18
C ALA A 290 -17.89 -4.39 39.51
N THR A 291 -16.83 -4.16 40.30
CA THR A 291 -16.32 -2.82 40.61
C THR A 291 -15.94 -2.05 39.35
N ARG A 292 -15.23 -2.71 38.42
CA ARG A 292 -14.87 -2.11 37.13
C ARG A 292 -16.10 -1.73 36.30
N ALA A 293 -17.12 -2.60 36.26
CA ALA A 293 -18.37 -2.33 35.52
C ALA A 293 -19.14 -1.15 36.13
N ASN A 294 -19.19 -1.07 37.46
CA ASN A 294 -19.85 0.05 38.16
C ASN A 294 -19.16 1.38 37.87
N LEU A 295 -17.81 1.44 37.99
CA LEU A 295 -17.06 2.66 37.65
C LEU A 295 -17.29 3.11 36.22
N ILE A 296 -17.32 2.17 35.26
CA ILE A 296 -17.62 2.48 33.86
C ILE A 296 -19.05 3.03 33.71
N SER A 297 -20.04 2.49 34.46
CA SER A 297 -21.42 3.01 34.46
C SER A 297 -21.47 4.42 35.02
N ASP A 298 -20.85 4.63 36.18
CA ASP A 298 -20.80 5.93 36.83
C ASP A 298 -20.20 7.02 35.96
N PHE A 299 -19.12 6.70 35.22
CA PHE A 299 -18.54 7.64 34.26
C PHE A 299 -19.50 7.93 33.11
N LYS A 300 -20.18 6.93 32.57
CA LYS A 300 -21.17 7.11 31.49
C LYS A 300 -22.38 7.91 31.95
N GLU A 301 -22.76 7.83 33.20
CA GLU A 301 -23.80 8.61 33.83
C GLU A 301 -23.34 10.01 34.23
N GLN A 302 -22.08 10.36 33.93
CA GLN A 302 -21.43 11.65 34.21
C GLN A 302 -21.30 11.95 35.71
N ASN A 303 -21.23 10.93 36.54
CA ASN A 303 -20.96 11.07 37.99
C ASN A 303 -19.50 11.48 38.24
N TYR A 304 -18.61 11.25 37.28
CA TYR A 304 -17.23 11.69 37.26
C TYR A 304 -16.92 12.44 35.95
N LYS A 305 -16.20 13.55 36.06
CA LYS A 305 -15.74 14.33 34.90
C LYS A 305 -14.45 13.77 34.29
N TYR A 306 -13.50 13.37 35.17
CA TYR A 306 -12.17 12.91 34.75
C TYR A 306 -12.04 11.41 34.89
N ILE A 307 -11.56 10.76 33.82
CA ILE A 307 -11.17 9.35 33.86
C ILE A 307 -9.72 9.18 33.42
N VAL A 308 -8.89 8.61 34.30
CA VAL A 308 -7.50 8.27 34.00
C VAL A 308 -7.41 6.82 33.57
N SER A 309 -6.81 6.56 32.39
CA SER A 309 -6.71 5.23 31.81
C SER A 309 -5.27 4.79 31.59
N VAL A 310 -4.97 3.55 31.98
CA VAL A 310 -3.69 2.88 31.72
C VAL A 310 -3.92 1.63 30.89
N GLY A 311 -3.43 1.61 29.64
CA GLY A 311 -3.46 0.44 28.77
C GLY A 311 -4.82 -0.14 28.40
N THR A 312 -5.89 0.43 28.93
CA THR A 312 -7.29 0.02 28.73
C THR A 312 -8.09 1.07 28.00
N LEU A 313 -9.29 1.11 27.82
CA LEU A 313 -10.15 2.14 27.20
C LEU A 313 -9.75 2.60 25.77
N THR A 314 -8.62 2.16 25.25
CA THR A 314 -8.22 2.42 23.86
C THR A 314 -9.07 1.62 22.87
N THR A 315 -9.58 0.47 23.30
CA THR A 315 -10.49 -0.37 22.52
C THR A 315 -11.77 -0.65 23.30
N GLY A 316 -12.92 -0.65 22.62
CA GLY A 316 -14.20 -1.08 23.19
C GLY A 316 -14.93 -0.13 24.14
N PHE A 317 -14.34 0.94 24.64
CA PHE A 317 -15.01 1.87 25.55
C PHE A 317 -15.91 2.86 24.80
N ASP A 318 -17.14 3.05 25.27
CA ASP A 318 -18.16 3.88 24.64
C ASP A 318 -18.75 4.89 25.63
N ALA A 319 -18.30 6.15 25.55
CA ALA A 319 -18.75 7.27 26.34
C ALA A 319 -18.89 8.53 25.45
N PRO A 320 -20.03 8.73 24.78
CA PRO A 320 -20.22 9.80 23.80
C PRO A 320 -20.08 11.22 24.36
N HIS A 321 -20.33 11.42 25.65
CA HIS A 321 -20.23 12.73 26.33
C HIS A 321 -18.78 13.23 26.49
N VAL A 322 -17.78 12.37 26.24
CA VAL A 322 -16.36 12.77 26.30
C VAL A 322 -16.07 13.78 25.20
N ASP A 323 -15.70 14.99 25.61
CA ASP A 323 -15.44 16.15 24.75
C ASP A 323 -14.03 16.74 24.95
N ALA A 324 -13.16 16.06 25.74
CA ALA A 324 -11.74 16.35 25.81
C ALA A 324 -10.91 15.07 26.01
N ILE A 325 -9.79 14.98 25.30
CA ILE A 325 -8.79 13.90 25.40
C ILE A 325 -7.44 14.52 25.75
N ALA A 326 -6.87 14.11 26.87
CA ALA A 326 -5.51 14.48 27.27
C ALA A 326 -4.59 13.25 27.16
N VAL A 327 -3.60 13.31 26.28
CA VAL A 327 -2.66 12.22 26.03
C VAL A 327 -1.36 12.50 26.78
N LEU A 328 -1.21 11.86 27.94
CA LEU A 328 -0.04 11.99 28.82
C LEU A 328 0.87 10.75 28.68
N ARG A 329 0.77 10.06 27.54
CA ARG A 329 1.64 8.90 27.23
C ARG A 329 2.16 9.01 25.80
N ALA A 330 3.39 8.53 25.59
CA ALA A 330 3.84 8.27 24.24
C ALA A 330 3.12 7.03 23.67
N THR A 331 2.70 7.10 22.41
CA THR A 331 2.09 5.98 21.71
C THR A 331 3.11 5.30 20.79
N GLU A 332 3.07 3.97 20.75
CA GLU A 332 3.97 3.17 19.93
C GLU A 332 3.64 3.26 18.44
N SER A 333 2.40 3.59 18.10
CA SER A 333 1.92 3.67 16.73
C SER A 333 0.86 4.76 16.55
N GLU A 334 0.79 5.30 15.33
CA GLU A 334 -0.27 6.20 14.88
C GLU A 334 -1.66 5.59 15.06
N SER A 335 -1.79 4.29 14.77
CA SER A 335 -3.04 3.55 14.94
C SER A 335 -3.57 3.64 16.36
N LEU A 336 -2.69 3.50 17.36
CA LEU A 336 -3.06 3.63 18.76
C LEU A 336 -3.49 5.06 19.10
N PHE A 337 -2.75 6.06 18.58
CA PHE A 337 -3.09 7.46 18.77
C PHE A 337 -4.44 7.81 18.15
N GLN A 338 -4.70 7.36 16.92
CA GLN A 338 -6.00 7.51 16.24
C GLN A 338 -7.16 6.86 17.01
N GLN A 339 -6.93 5.69 17.61
CA GLN A 339 -7.93 5.04 18.45
C GLN A 339 -8.23 5.81 19.73
N ILE A 340 -7.20 6.42 20.35
CA ILE A 340 -7.34 7.29 21.52
C ILE A 340 -8.20 8.52 21.16
N ILE A 341 -7.80 9.27 20.13
CA ILE A 341 -8.53 10.47 19.69
C ILE A 341 -9.98 10.13 19.32
N GLY A 342 -10.18 9.04 18.61
CA GLY A 342 -11.49 8.59 18.15
C GLY A 342 -12.50 8.31 19.29
N ARG A 343 -12.06 8.23 20.56
CA ARG A 343 -12.97 8.13 21.70
C ARG A 343 -13.76 9.42 21.94
N GLY A 344 -13.11 10.56 21.71
CA GLY A 344 -13.70 11.87 21.88
C GLY A 344 -14.51 12.37 20.68
N LEU A 345 -14.51 11.68 19.53
CA LEU A 345 -15.18 12.18 18.32
C LEU A 345 -16.65 11.77 18.19
N ARG A 346 -17.18 10.97 19.10
CA ARG A 346 -18.57 10.52 19.01
C ARG A 346 -19.53 11.64 19.26
N LEU A 347 -20.63 11.64 18.49
CA LEU A 347 -21.70 12.61 18.67
C LEU A 347 -22.42 12.39 20.01
N CYS A 348 -22.70 13.49 20.68
CA CYS A 348 -23.54 13.56 21.85
C CYS A 348 -24.36 14.84 21.80
N GLU A 349 -25.50 14.85 22.44
CA GLU A 349 -26.32 16.06 22.60
C GLU A 349 -25.51 17.15 23.32
N ASP A 350 -25.61 18.38 22.86
CA ASP A 350 -24.87 19.56 23.37
C ASP A 350 -23.34 19.44 23.32
N LYS A 351 -22.80 18.62 22.45
CA LYS A 351 -21.37 18.53 22.20
C LYS A 351 -21.02 19.19 20.87
N GLU A 352 -20.26 20.28 20.93
CA GLU A 352 -19.87 21.05 19.74
C GLU A 352 -18.62 20.48 19.08
N ASP A 353 -17.59 20.15 19.88
CA ASP A 353 -16.29 19.69 19.42
C ASP A 353 -15.61 18.74 20.42
N CYS A 354 -14.41 18.31 20.11
CA CYS A 354 -13.52 17.57 21.01
C CYS A 354 -12.14 18.22 21.08
N LEU A 355 -11.71 18.61 22.27
CA LEU A 355 -10.38 19.15 22.53
C LEU A 355 -9.36 18.02 22.70
N ILE A 356 -8.26 18.09 21.93
CA ILE A 356 -7.13 17.14 22.01
C ILE A 356 -5.91 17.85 22.57
N LEU A 357 -5.41 17.37 23.71
CA LEU A 357 -4.23 17.87 24.39
C LEU A 357 -3.14 16.77 24.39
N ASP A 358 -2.05 16.99 23.65
CA ASP A 358 -0.97 16.00 23.49
C ASP A 358 0.29 16.39 24.25
N TYR A 359 0.38 15.97 25.52
CA TYR A 359 1.52 16.26 26.40
C TYR A 359 2.73 15.32 26.22
N ALA A 360 2.70 14.41 25.24
CA ALA A 360 3.74 13.43 24.99
C ALA A 360 4.27 13.46 23.54
N GLU A 361 4.05 14.56 22.82
CA GLU A 361 4.57 14.84 21.48
C GLU A 361 4.21 13.76 20.43
N ASN A 362 3.05 13.11 20.57
CA ASN A 362 2.64 12.08 19.63
C ASN A 362 2.36 12.64 18.23
N ILE A 363 1.80 13.87 18.15
CA ILE A 363 1.53 14.56 16.88
C ILE A 363 2.83 14.70 16.09
N THR A 364 3.87 15.24 16.70
CA THR A 364 5.19 15.39 16.06
C THR A 364 5.86 14.04 15.80
N ARG A 365 5.79 13.11 16.76
CA ARG A 365 6.38 11.77 16.64
C ARG A 365 5.84 10.99 15.44
N HIS A 366 4.57 11.14 15.12
CA HIS A 366 3.89 10.43 14.04
C HIS A 366 3.73 11.25 12.77
N GLY A 367 4.28 12.46 12.69
CA GLY A 367 4.21 13.31 11.50
C GLY A 367 2.79 13.78 11.17
N LEU A 368 2.01 14.12 12.22
CA LEU A 368 0.60 14.49 12.11
C LEU A 368 0.37 16.02 12.26
N GLU A 369 1.40 16.84 12.11
CA GLU A 369 1.35 18.29 12.33
C GLU A 369 0.39 19.00 11.37
N PHE A 370 0.21 18.44 10.16
CA PHE A 370 -0.69 19.02 9.17
C PHE A 370 -2.13 18.48 9.31
N ASP A 371 -2.27 17.23 9.67
CA ASP A 371 -3.56 16.58 9.88
C ASP A 371 -3.45 15.41 10.86
N ILE A 372 -4.11 15.54 12.02
CA ILE A 372 -4.11 14.50 13.05
C ILE A 372 -4.81 13.20 12.60
N PHE A 373 -5.51 13.20 11.46
CA PHE A 373 -6.27 12.07 10.93
C PHE A 373 -5.66 11.44 9.69
N GLU A 374 -4.65 12.06 9.06
CA GLU A 374 -3.99 11.58 7.84
C GLU A 374 -2.48 11.36 8.03
N PRO A 375 -2.10 10.22 8.58
CA PRO A 375 -0.69 9.93 8.82
C PRO A 375 0.08 9.68 7.52
N THR A 376 1.36 10.05 7.51
CA THR A 376 2.29 9.69 6.44
C THR A 376 2.82 8.28 6.65
N ILE A 377 2.39 7.33 5.83
CA ILE A 377 2.78 5.92 5.95
C ILE A 377 4.21 5.75 5.39
N GLN A 378 5.12 5.30 6.25
CA GLN A 378 6.51 4.99 5.90
C GLN A 378 6.79 3.50 6.03
N THR A 379 7.55 2.96 5.06
CA THR A 379 8.07 1.59 5.12
C THR A 379 9.59 1.59 5.24
N THR A 380 10.16 0.47 5.65
CA THR A 380 11.63 0.30 5.72
C THR A 380 12.31 0.24 4.35
N LYS A 381 11.52 0.05 3.28
CA LYS A 381 12.00 0.05 1.90
C LYS A 381 11.67 1.40 1.24
N GLN A 382 12.40 2.45 1.56
CA GLN A 382 12.27 3.71 0.82
C GLN A 382 13.04 3.64 -0.49
N GLY A 383 12.32 3.70 -1.61
CA GLY A 383 12.91 4.00 -2.91
C GLY A 383 13.28 5.49 -2.97
N THR A 384 14.52 5.80 -3.30
CA THR A 384 15.03 7.19 -3.37
C THR A 384 14.75 7.89 -4.72
N GLY A 385 13.89 7.32 -5.57
CA GLY A 385 13.61 7.82 -6.92
C GLY A 385 12.20 8.41 -7.08
N GLU A 386 12.06 9.37 -7.99
CA GLU A 386 10.75 9.82 -8.47
C GLU A 386 9.99 8.65 -9.07
N CYS A 387 8.69 8.56 -8.81
CA CYS A 387 7.81 7.53 -9.35
C CYS A 387 6.83 8.13 -10.36
N ILE A 388 6.39 7.28 -11.29
CA ILE A 388 5.33 7.59 -12.25
C ILE A 388 4.19 6.59 -12.08
N ASP A 389 2.97 7.08 -12.13
CA ASP A 389 1.77 6.24 -12.16
C ASP A 389 1.42 5.88 -13.61
N VAL A 390 1.25 4.59 -13.86
CA VAL A 390 0.90 4.04 -15.18
C VAL A 390 -0.29 3.12 -15.08
N VAL A 391 -1.19 3.19 -16.04
CA VAL A 391 -2.40 2.35 -16.09
C VAL A 391 -2.11 1.09 -16.89
N CYS A 392 -2.43 -0.06 -16.31
CA CYS A 392 -2.27 -1.34 -17.01
C CYS A 392 -3.35 -1.49 -18.09
N PRO A 393 -2.99 -1.72 -19.37
CA PRO A 393 -3.96 -1.87 -20.45
C PRO A 393 -4.82 -3.13 -20.35
N ALA A 394 -4.40 -4.14 -19.56
CA ALA A 394 -5.12 -5.40 -19.41
C ALA A 394 -6.14 -5.40 -18.27
N CYS A 395 -5.81 -4.82 -17.12
CA CYS A 395 -6.70 -4.83 -15.94
C CYS A 395 -7.12 -3.43 -15.48
N ASN A 396 -6.69 -2.38 -16.16
CA ASN A 396 -6.94 -0.96 -15.87
C ASN A 396 -6.49 -0.52 -14.45
N CYS A 397 -5.64 -1.29 -13.80
CA CYS A 397 -5.11 -0.97 -12.48
C CYS A 397 -3.96 0.01 -12.60
N THR A 398 -3.95 1.06 -11.80
CA THR A 398 -2.84 2.01 -11.71
C THR A 398 -1.69 1.38 -10.93
N ASN A 399 -0.48 1.44 -11.50
CA ASN A 399 0.75 0.98 -10.89
C ASN A 399 1.70 2.16 -10.71
N SER A 400 2.40 2.24 -9.60
CA SER A 400 3.43 3.24 -9.36
C SER A 400 4.81 2.59 -9.49
N PHE A 401 5.65 3.11 -10.39
CA PHE A 401 6.97 2.58 -10.65
C PHE A 401 8.01 3.70 -10.66
N ALA A 402 9.25 3.38 -10.24
CA ALA A 402 10.37 4.30 -10.35
C ALA A 402 10.56 4.73 -11.83
N ILE A 403 10.63 6.05 -12.06
CA ILE A 403 10.78 6.63 -13.40
C ILE A 403 12.20 6.43 -13.93
N ARG A 404 12.32 6.21 -15.23
CA ARG A 404 13.61 6.25 -15.92
C ARG A 404 13.97 7.69 -16.25
N LYS A 405 15.27 7.97 -16.37
CA LYS A 405 15.71 9.27 -16.83
C LYS A 405 15.24 9.51 -18.26
N LEU A 406 14.41 10.53 -18.46
CA LEU A 406 13.89 10.93 -19.75
C LEU A 406 14.86 11.88 -20.45
N ASP A 407 15.01 11.70 -21.74
CA ASP A 407 15.65 12.69 -22.61
C ASP A 407 14.65 13.80 -22.96
N LYS A 408 15.13 15.01 -23.25
CA LYS A 408 14.27 16.19 -23.51
C LYS A 408 13.26 16.02 -24.65
N ASP A 409 13.53 15.10 -25.55
CA ASP A 409 12.76 14.86 -26.77
C ASP A 409 11.84 13.62 -26.65
N GLN A 410 11.65 13.10 -25.45
CA GLN A 410 10.81 11.94 -25.17
C GLN A 410 9.56 12.35 -24.43
N SER A 411 8.45 11.72 -24.74
CA SER A 411 7.20 11.82 -23.99
C SER A 411 6.74 10.42 -23.55
N ILE A 412 5.70 10.35 -22.75
CA ILE A 412 5.18 9.12 -22.18
C ILE A 412 3.75 8.93 -22.63
N ASP A 413 3.39 7.73 -23.07
CA ASP A 413 1.99 7.40 -23.35
C ASP A 413 1.23 6.99 -22.06
N THR A 414 -0.07 6.78 -22.18
CA THR A 414 -0.94 6.38 -21.05
C THR A 414 -0.58 5.03 -20.45
N ASP A 415 0.04 4.17 -21.24
CA ASP A 415 0.41 2.79 -20.86
C ASP A 415 1.82 2.72 -20.28
N GLY A 416 2.53 3.85 -20.18
CA GLY A 416 3.86 3.95 -19.60
C GLY A 416 5.03 3.64 -20.56
N TYR A 417 4.79 3.67 -21.88
CA TYR A 417 5.87 3.52 -22.87
C TYR A 417 6.43 4.88 -23.28
N LEU A 418 7.72 4.89 -23.61
CA LEU A 418 8.37 6.08 -24.16
C LEU A 418 7.99 6.29 -25.62
N LEU A 419 7.69 7.55 -25.95
CA LEU A 419 7.42 8.01 -27.30
C LEU A 419 8.55 8.91 -27.77
N ASP A 420 8.88 8.82 -29.06
CA ASP A 420 9.77 9.75 -29.76
C ASP A 420 9.05 11.07 -30.09
N LEU A 421 9.75 12.02 -30.73
CA LEU A 421 9.18 13.30 -31.16
C LEU A 421 8.03 13.15 -32.19
N ALA A 422 7.96 12.03 -32.88
CA ALA A 422 6.89 11.74 -33.84
C ALA A 422 5.67 11.06 -33.21
N GLY A 423 5.75 10.73 -31.90
CA GLY A 423 4.70 10.01 -31.17
C GLY A 423 4.73 8.50 -31.34
N ASN A 424 5.81 7.93 -31.88
CA ASN A 424 5.96 6.48 -31.99
C ASN A 424 6.58 5.89 -30.73
N LYS A 425 6.14 4.68 -30.36
CA LYS A 425 6.74 3.94 -29.23
C LYS A 425 8.21 3.61 -29.53
N ILE A 426 9.07 3.97 -28.60
CA ILE A 426 10.50 3.68 -28.72
C ILE A 426 10.73 2.20 -28.47
N VAL A 427 11.45 1.59 -29.36
CA VAL A 427 11.80 0.17 -29.24
C VAL A 427 13.17 0.07 -28.58
N TYR A 428 13.30 -0.77 -27.57
CA TYR A 428 14.50 -0.95 -26.76
C TYR A 428 15.38 -2.11 -27.27
N ASP A 429 14.75 -3.22 -27.65
CA ASP A 429 15.41 -4.46 -28.04
C ASP A 429 14.47 -5.31 -28.89
N VAL A 430 14.96 -6.40 -29.44
CA VAL A 430 14.15 -7.45 -30.06
C VAL A 430 14.30 -8.75 -29.31
N ASP A 431 13.22 -9.53 -29.22
CA ASP A 431 13.29 -10.87 -28.68
C ASP A 431 13.94 -11.86 -29.68
N GLU A 432 14.11 -13.11 -29.27
CA GLU A 432 14.74 -14.16 -30.09
C GLU A 432 13.91 -14.51 -31.35
N ASN A 433 12.69 -13.99 -31.47
CA ASN A 433 11.78 -14.17 -32.60
C ASN A 433 11.62 -12.87 -33.42
N ASP A 434 12.53 -11.92 -33.30
CA ASP A 434 12.53 -10.61 -33.94
C ASP A 434 11.31 -9.71 -33.58
N ASN A 435 10.62 -9.99 -32.45
CA ASN A 435 9.57 -9.08 -31.99
C ASN A 435 10.17 -7.90 -31.23
N ALA A 436 9.64 -6.71 -31.48
CA ALA A 436 10.07 -5.49 -30.83
C ALA A 436 9.75 -5.49 -29.31
N ILE A 437 10.75 -5.25 -28.49
CA ILE A 437 10.60 -4.98 -27.05
C ILE A 437 10.55 -3.46 -26.88
N LEU A 438 9.38 -2.96 -26.48
CA LEU A 438 9.14 -1.53 -26.29
C LEU A 438 9.85 -0.99 -25.05
N GLN A 439 10.36 0.23 -25.15
CA GLN A 439 11.02 0.91 -24.05
C GLN A 439 9.97 1.58 -23.14
N THR A 440 9.98 1.17 -21.86
CA THR A 440 9.12 1.79 -20.85
C THR A 440 9.76 3.03 -20.24
N ALA A 441 8.93 4.00 -19.85
CA ALA A 441 9.36 5.17 -19.08
C ALA A 441 9.70 4.85 -17.62
N HIS A 442 9.47 3.62 -17.20
CA HIS A 442 9.61 3.16 -15.82
C HIS A 442 10.39 1.84 -15.73
N HIS A 443 10.79 1.49 -14.52
CA HIS A 443 11.50 0.25 -14.25
C HIS A 443 10.60 -0.97 -13.99
N GLY A 444 9.27 -0.78 -13.90
CA GLY A 444 8.31 -1.86 -13.73
C GLY A 444 8.29 -2.81 -14.93
N ARG A 445 8.32 -4.12 -14.67
CA ARG A 445 8.32 -5.16 -15.71
C ARG A 445 6.96 -5.83 -15.88
N ARG A 446 6.25 -6.06 -14.77
CA ARG A 446 4.94 -6.73 -14.73
C ARG A 446 3.96 -5.91 -13.89
N CYS A 447 2.69 -5.93 -14.28
CA CYS A 447 1.60 -5.32 -13.52
C CYS A 447 1.50 -5.91 -12.11
N ASN A 448 1.30 -5.05 -11.11
CA ASN A 448 1.07 -5.45 -9.71
C ASN A 448 -0.42 -5.62 -9.42
N GLY A 449 -1.30 -5.26 -10.36
CA GLY A 449 -2.75 -5.39 -10.22
C GLY A 449 -3.19 -6.83 -10.04
N LEU A 450 -4.33 -7.01 -9.38
CA LEU A 450 -4.92 -8.30 -9.11
C LEU A 450 -6.18 -8.48 -9.96
N VAL A 451 -6.37 -9.70 -10.45
CA VAL A 451 -7.55 -10.12 -11.19
C VAL A 451 -8.19 -11.34 -10.49
N ILE A 452 -9.49 -11.46 -10.57
CA ILE A 452 -10.19 -12.61 -10.00
C ILE A 452 -10.17 -13.74 -11.03
N SER A 453 -9.55 -14.84 -10.69
CA SER A 453 -9.55 -16.06 -11.50
C SER A 453 -10.97 -16.62 -11.62
N ARG A 454 -11.44 -16.80 -12.85
CA ARG A 454 -12.77 -17.39 -13.12
C ARG A 454 -12.85 -18.86 -12.73
N LEU A 455 -11.71 -19.55 -12.70
CA LEU A 455 -11.64 -20.97 -12.38
C LEU A 455 -11.67 -21.23 -10.88
N THR A 456 -10.85 -20.52 -10.12
CA THR A 456 -10.67 -20.75 -8.68
C THR A 456 -11.54 -19.85 -7.82
N GLY A 457 -11.92 -18.66 -8.33
CA GLY A 457 -12.56 -17.59 -7.55
C GLY A 457 -11.60 -16.93 -6.55
N GLU A 458 -10.30 -17.16 -6.70
CA GLU A 458 -9.24 -16.48 -5.93
C GLU A 458 -8.59 -15.39 -6.78
N ILE A 459 -7.86 -14.51 -6.13
CA ILE A 459 -7.07 -13.50 -6.83
C ILE A 459 -5.82 -14.13 -7.44
N GLU A 460 -5.47 -13.65 -8.61
CA GLU A 460 -4.21 -13.92 -9.28
C GLU A 460 -3.59 -12.58 -9.69
N ARG A 461 -2.26 -12.52 -9.78
CA ARG A 461 -1.59 -11.33 -10.27
C ARG A 461 -1.86 -11.16 -11.77
N CYS A 462 -2.15 -9.94 -12.22
CA CYS A 462 -2.33 -9.63 -13.64
C CYS A 462 -1.13 -10.13 -14.46
N GLU A 463 -1.41 -10.73 -15.61
CA GLU A 463 -0.37 -11.30 -16.46
C GLU A 463 0.31 -10.28 -17.37
N HIS A 464 -0.23 -9.06 -17.50
CA HIS A 464 0.36 -8.03 -18.34
C HIS A 464 1.80 -7.71 -17.93
N ARG A 465 2.67 -7.71 -18.93
CA ARG A 465 4.09 -7.38 -18.78
C ARG A 465 4.46 -6.25 -19.73
N TRP A 466 5.07 -5.21 -19.22
CA TRP A 466 5.65 -4.14 -20.06
C TRP A 466 6.96 -4.54 -20.71
N ALA A 467 7.72 -5.42 -20.06
CA ALA A 467 8.96 -5.97 -20.58
C ALA A 467 8.97 -7.49 -20.38
N PHE A 468 9.05 -8.24 -21.46
CA PHE A 468 9.01 -9.71 -21.46
C PHE A 468 9.82 -10.29 -22.60
N LYS A 469 10.09 -11.58 -22.53
CA LYS A 469 10.54 -12.39 -23.66
C LYS A 469 9.58 -13.55 -23.91
N LYS A 470 9.26 -13.81 -25.17
CA LYS A 470 8.37 -14.91 -25.54
C LYS A 470 9.13 -16.24 -25.56
N CYS A 471 8.47 -17.27 -25.06
CA CYS A 471 8.98 -18.64 -25.20
C CYS A 471 8.86 -19.11 -26.65
N HIS A 472 9.93 -19.61 -27.22
CA HIS A 472 9.97 -20.12 -28.59
C HIS A 472 9.14 -21.40 -28.79
N GLU A 473 8.89 -22.18 -27.73
CA GLU A 473 8.10 -23.40 -27.82
C GLU A 473 6.59 -23.14 -27.63
N CYS A 474 6.20 -22.32 -26.67
CA CYS A 474 4.77 -22.17 -26.31
C CYS A 474 4.22 -20.75 -26.39
N GLY A 475 5.04 -19.77 -26.82
CA GLY A 475 4.63 -18.36 -26.94
C GLY A 475 4.34 -17.64 -25.63
N HIS A 476 4.52 -18.28 -24.45
CA HIS A 476 4.27 -17.67 -23.16
C HIS A 476 5.22 -16.49 -22.90
N GLU A 477 4.68 -15.39 -22.39
CA GLU A 477 5.45 -14.20 -22.03
C GLU A 477 6.11 -14.41 -20.66
N ASN A 478 7.43 -14.36 -20.64
CA ASN A 478 8.24 -14.61 -19.44
C ASN A 478 8.94 -13.33 -19.00
N ASP A 479 9.37 -13.25 -17.74
CA ASP A 479 10.25 -12.17 -17.31
C ASP A 479 11.52 -12.13 -18.17
N THR A 480 12.01 -10.93 -18.48
CA THR A 480 13.24 -10.74 -19.27
C THR A 480 14.47 -11.42 -18.66
N ALA A 481 14.47 -11.64 -17.35
CA ALA A 481 15.53 -12.35 -16.64
C ALA A 481 15.29 -13.86 -16.52
N ALA A 482 14.11 -14.38 -16.89
CA ALA A 482 13.78 -15.80 -16.75
C ALA A 482 14.71 -16.67 -17.62
N ARG A 483 15.33 -17.68 -17.04
CA ARG A 483 16.16 -18.67 -17.74
C ARG A 483 15.32 -19.77 -18.37
N TYR A 484 14.23 -20.15 -17.73
CA TYR A 484 13.29 -21.19 -18.17
C TYR A 484 11.90 -20.59 -18.30
N CYS A 485 11.09 -21.16 -19.19
CA CYS A 485 9.69 -20.79 -19.35
C CYS A 485 8.94 -20.97 -18.02
N GLU A 486 8.23 -19.94 -17.57
CA GLU A 486 7.48 -19.91 -16.32
C GLU A 486 6.23 -20.79 -16.39
N LYS A 487 5.74 -21.12 -17.59
CA LYS A 487 4.59 -22.00 -17.80
C LYS A 487 4.93 -23.42 -17.36
N LYS A 488 4.16 -23.94 -16.38
CA LYS A 488 4.40 -25.24 -15.70
C LYS A 488 4.59 -26.40 -16.65
N ASP A 489 3.82 -26.45 -17.72
CA ASP A 489 3.79 -27.56 -18.68
C ASP A 489 4.83 -27.43 -19.80
N CYS A 490 5.56 -26.31 -19.88
CA CYS A 490 6.54 -26.07 -20.93
C CYS A 490 7.99 -26.18 -20.41
N ARG A 491 8.38 -25.31 -19.47
CA ARG A 491 9.72 -25.30 -18.88
C ARG A 491 10.89 -25.24 -19.87
N ALA A 492 10.65 -24.83 -21.12
CA ALA A 492 11.69 -24.67 -22.13
C ALA A 492 12.81 -23.73 -21.65
N GLU A 493 14.04 -24.02 -22.00
CA GLU A 493 15.18 -23.14 -21.68
C GLU A 493 15.14 -21.92 -22.61
N LEU A 494 15.00 -20.71 -22.02
CA LEU A 494 14.88 -19.43 -22.74
C LEU A 494 16.23 -18.73 -22.96
N VAL A 495 17.26 -19.11 -22.21
CA VAL A 495 18.60 -18.54 -22.30
C VAL A 495 19.62 -19.65 -22.17
N ASN A 496 20.33 -19.94 -23.26
CA ASN A 496 21.50 -20.79 -23.20
C ASN A 496 22.71 -19.94 -22.75
N PRO A 497 23.31 -20.20 -21.59
CA PRO A 497 24.49 -19.45 -21.13
C PRO A 497 25.65 -19.51 -22.13
N ASN A 498 25.72 -20.57 -22.95
CA ASN A 498 26.77 -20.76 -23.94
C ASN A 498 26.59 -19.85 -25.16
N ASP A 499 25.38 -19.37 -25.46
CA ASP A 499 25.13 -18.49 -26.60
C ASP A 499 25.77 -17.11 -26.40
N LYS A 500 25.76 -16.58 -25.18
CA LYS A 500 26.53 -15.36 -24.85
C LYS A 500 28.04 -15.58 -25.00
N LEU A 501 28.55 -16.71 -24.53
CA LEU A 501 29.96 -17.07 -24.69
C LEU A 501 30.31 -17.26 -26.15
N ASN A 502 29.47 -17.91 -26.95
CA ASN A 502 29.67 -18.11 -28.39
C ASN A 502 29.62 -16.80 -29.17
N ARG A 503 28.68 -15.88 -28.84
CA ARG A 503 28.65 -14.52 -29.41
C ARG A 503 29.95 -13.76 -29.08
N HIS A 504 30.38 -13.77 -27.83
CA HIS A 504 31.64 -13.15 -27.42
C HIS A 504 32.86 -13.80 -28.11
N HIS A 505 32.86 -15.12 -28.26
CA HIS A 505 33.96 -15.84 -28.93
C HIS A 505 33.99 -15.58 -30.44
N SER A 506 32.86 -15.48 -31.12
CA SER A 506 32.80 -15.10 -32.55
C SER A 506 33.21 -13.65 -32.76
N THR A 507 32.84 -12.74 -31.84
CA THR A 507 33.25 -11.33 -31.88
C THR A 507 34.75 -11.17 -31.56
N ALA A 508 35.28 -11.95 -30.64
CA ALA A 508 36.73 -11.93 -30.30
C ALA A 508 37.62 -12.43 -31.42
N LYS A 509 37.13 -13.23 -32.38
CA LYS A 509 37.86 -13.68 -33.57
C LYS A 509 37.88 -12.67 -34.71
N ARG A 510 37.06 -11.61 -34.65
CA ARG A 510 37.02 -10.56 -35.66
C ARG A 510 38.13 -9.53 -35.39
N ASP A 511 38.72 -9.00 -36.46
CA ASP A 511 39.55 -7.81 -36.33
C ASP A 511 38.71 -6.65 -35.77
N PRO A 512 39.02 -6.17 -34.54
CA PRO A 512 38.21 -5.11 -33.92
C PRO A 512 38.19 -3.80 -34.72
N TYR A 513 39.09 -3.67 -35.69
CA TYR A 513 39.24 -2.49 -36.56
C TYR A 513 38.86 -2.77 -38.00
N GLY A 514 38.37 -3.97 -38.31
CA GLY A 514 37.87 -4.35 -39.62
C GLY A 514 36.61 -3.54 -40.04
N LYS A 515 36.39 -3.47 -41.34
CA LYS A 515 35.15 -2.87 -41.91
C LYS A 515 34.12 -3.99 -42.12
N TYR A 516 32.94 -3.85 -41.48
CA TYR A 516 31.87 -4.84 -41.51
C TYR A 516 30.60 -4.26 -42.05
N THR A 517 29.86 -5.03 -42.85
CA THR A 517 28.51 -4.73 -43.30
C THR A 517 27.58 -5.75 -42.67
N GLU A 518 26.59 -5.29 -41.90
CA GLU A 518 25.69 -6.16 -41.19
C GLU A 518 24.23 -5.66 -41.34
N ARG A 519 23.28 -6.59 -41.23
CA ARG A 519 21.89 -6.28 -41.22
C ARG A 519 21.57 -5.47 -39.97
N VAL A 520 20.72 -4.42 -40.10
CA VAL A 520 20.23 -3.66 -38.98
C VAL A 520 19.04 -4.39 -38.42
N LEU A 521 19.17 -4.95 -37.23
CA LEU A 521 18.07 -5.56 -36.49
C LEU A 521 17.21 -4.48 -35.84
N PHE A 522 17.88 -3.41 -35.43
CA PHE A 522 17.26 -2.36 -34.64
C PHE A 522 17.85 -1.01 -34.97
N PHE A 523 16.99 0.01 -35.11
CA PHE A 523 17.42 1.37 -35.41
C PHE A 523 16.57 2.38 -34.66
N THR A 524 17.17 3.09 -33.70
CA THR A 524 16.54 4.17 -32.98
C THR A 524 17.23 5.49 -33.28
N VAL A 525 16.46 6.57 -33.26
CA VAL A 525 16.96 7.91 -33.53
C VAL A 525 16.51 8.90 -32.48
N LYS A 526 17.38 9.84 -32.12
CA LYS A 526 17.02 10.95 -31.26
C LYS A 526 17.79 12.22 -31.63
N LYS A 527 17.18 13.37 -31.36
CA LYS A 527 17.82 14.66 -31.48
C LYS A 527 18.82 14.86 -30.34
N THR A 528 19.98 15.36 -30.61
CA THR A 528 20.99 15.77 -29.63
C THR A 528 21.68 17.04 -30.10
N ILE A 529 22.46 17.67 -29.21
CA ILE A 529 23.26 18.84 -29.53
C ILE A 529 24.72 18.43 -29.44
N SER A 530 25.49 18.72 -30.49
CA SER A 530 26.93 18.47 -30.50
C SER A 530 27.67 19.40 -29.53
N ALA A 531 28.91 19.05 -29.17
CA ALA A 531 29.75 19.91 -28.34
C ALA A 531 29.99 21.32 -28.95
N ALA A 532 29.80 21.45 -30.26
CA ALA A 532 29.88 22.72 -30.99
C ALA A 532 28.54 23.47 -31.06
N GLY A 533 27.48 22.99 -30.39
CA GLY A 533 26.14 23.62 -30.36
C GLY A 533 25.26 23.31 -31.57
N ASN A 534 25.67 22.42 -32.49
CA ASN A 534 24.91 22.09 -33.67
C ASN A 534 23.87 21.00 -33.42
N ASP A 535 22.68 21.13 -34.01
CA ASP A 535 21.65 20.11 -34.01
C ASP A 535 22.16 18.85 -34.72
N THR A 536 22.09 17.73 -34.01
CA THR A 536 22.67 16.46 -34.44
C THR A 536 21.64 15.35 -34.28
N LEU A 537 21.52 14.46 -35.26
CA LEU A 537 20.76 13.22 -35.14
C LEU A 537 21.69 12.14 -34.58
N GLN A 538 21.37 11.63 -33.41
CA GLN A 538 21.99 10.41 -32.88
C GLN A 538 21.19 9.21 -33.35
N CYS A 539 21.87 8.29 -34.03
CA CYS A 539 21.32 7.01 -34.44
C CYS A 539 21.95 5.89 -33.64
N GLU A 540 21.15 5.00 -33.10
CA GLU A 540 21.60 3.79 -32.40
C GLU A 540 21.26 2.58 -33.27
N TYR A 541 22.28 1.83 -33.65
CA TYR A 541 22.17 0.64 -34.46
C TYR A 541 22.40 -0.60 -33.61
N THR A 542 21.50 -1.57 -33.73
CA THR A 542 21.70 -2.91 -33.20
C THR A 542 21.84 -3.87 -34.38
N THR A 543 22.97 -4.53 -34.47
CA THR A 543 23.29 -5.56 -35.47
C THR A 543 23.43 -6.91 -34.78
N PRO A 544 23.50 -8.04 -35.50
CA PRO A 544 23.69 -9.34 -34.88
C PRO A 544 24.94 -9.45 -33.98
N THR A 545 25.96 -8.61 -34.19
CA THR A 545 27.23 -8.72 -33.46
C THR A 545 27.51 -7.54 -32.52
N VAL A 546 27.00 -6.34 -32.79
CA VAL A 546 27.33 -5.15 -31.99
C VAL A 546 26.17 -4.15 -31.99
N SER A 547 26.03 -3.44 -30.87
CA SER A 547 25.20 -2.23 -30.79
C SER A 547 26.09 -1.01 -30.63
N PHE A 548 25.81 0.05 -31.41
CA PHE A 548 26.66 1.25 -31.40
C PHE A 548 25.84 2.50 -31.76
N ARG A 549 26.42 3.66 -31.45
CA ARG A 549 25.84 4.98 -31.77
C ARG A 549 26.66 5.66 -32.86
N ALA A 550 25.95 6.29 -33.80
CA ALA A 550 26.52 7.17 -34.79
C ALA A 550 25.78 8.51 -34.78
N PHE A 551 26.50 9.58 -35.15
CA PHE A 551 25.96 10.95 -35.12
C PHE A 551 26.04 11.55 -36.52
N TYR A 552 24.91 12.18 -36.92
CA TYR A 552 24.77 12.79 -38.24
C TYR A 552 24.34 14.26 -38.07
N LEU A 553 24.97 15.12 -38.88
CA LEU A 553 24.64 16.55 -38.95
C LEU A 553 23.89 16.81 -40.24
N ALA A 554 22.74 17.47 -40.15
CA ALA A 554 21.93 17.87 -41.30
C ALA A 554 22.51 19.09 -42.01
N GLU A 555 23.26 19.93 -41.29
CA GLU A 555 23.89 21.14 -41.81
C GLU A 555 25.39 21.12 -41.53
N SER A 556 26.23 21.24 -42.57
CA SER A 556 27.70 21.32 -42.45
C SER A 556 28.30 21.88 -43.72
N ASN A 557 29.39 22.64 -43.59
CA ASN A 557 30.22 23.08 -44.71
C ASN A 557 31.02 21.95 -45.35
N SER A 558 31.02 20.76 -44.76
CA SER A 558 31.75 19.59 -45.25
C SER A 558 30.90 18.75 -46.19
N GLN A 559 31.31 18.66 -47.48
CA GLN A 559 30.62 17.82 -48.47
C GLN A 559 30.52 16.36 -48.02
N TRP A 560 31.52 15.86 -47.27
CA TRP A 560 31.52 14.49 -46.74
C TRP A 560 30.44 14.28 -45.70
N ILE A 561 30.24 15.24 -44.78
CA ILE A 561 29.18 15.18 -43.78
C ILE A 561 27.80 15.25 -44.42
N MET A 562 27.61 16.15 -45.39
CA MET A 562 26.35 16.27 -46.11
C MET A 562 26.05 15.02 -46.93
N LYS A 563 27.07 14.37 -47.50
CA LYS A 563 26.87 13.11 -48.19
C LYS A 563 26.39 12.01 -47.24
N LYS A 564 26.95 11.90 -46.03
CA LYS A 564 26.50 10.91 -45.02
C LYS A 564 25.07 11.15 -44.59
N TRP A 565 24.68 12.40 -44.42
CA TRP A 565 23.30 12.78 -44.14
C TRP A 565 22.34 12.32 -45.23
N ALA A 566 22.66 12.61 -46.48
CA ALA A 566 21.89 12.20 -47.64
C ALA A 566 21.79 10.66 -47.76
N GLU A 567 22.90 9.94 -47.56
CA GLU A 567 22.95 8.46 -47.58
C GLU A 567 22.04 7.85 -46.50
N LEU A 568 22.02 8.42 -45.31
CA LEU A 568 21.13 7.95 -44.23
C LEU A 568 19.65 8.20 -44.60
N ASN A 569 19.33 9.39 -45.10
CA ASN A 569 17.96 9.70 -45.55
C ASN A 569 17.51 8.76 -46.67
N HIS A 570 18.37 8.53 -47.65
CA HIS A 570 18.08 7.60 -48.75
C HIS A 570 17.87 6.17 -48.24
N ALA A 571 18.69 5.71 -47.29
CA ALA A 571 18.58 4.37 -46.72
C ALA A 571 17.29 4.17 -45.89
N CYS A 572 16.74 5.22 -45.32
CA CYS A 572 15.48 5.16 -44.56
C CYS A 572 14.24 5.42 -45.47
N PHE A 573 14.31 6.38 -46.38
CA PHE A 573 13.14 6.89 -47.06
C PHE A 573 13.14 6.69 -48.60
N GLY A 574 14.20 6.07 -49.15
CA GLY A 574 14.37 5.92 -50.59
C GLY A 574 14.81 7.21 -51.29
N PHE A 575 14.56 7.30 -52.60
CA PHE A 575 14.98 8.44 -53.42
C PHE A 575 14.04 9.66 -53.22
N VAL A 576 14.15 10.30 -52.07
CA VAL A 576 13.46 11.54 -51.73
C VAL A 576 14.46 12.64 -51.36
N GLU A 577 14.05 13.89 -51.37
CA GLU A 577 14.89 14.97 -50.88
C GLU A 577 15.25 14.72 -49.41
N PRO A 578 16.53 14.86 -49.02
CA PRO A 578 16.95 14.70 -47.62
C PRO A 578 16.22 15.69 -46.70
N CYS A 579 15.86 15.24 -45.50
CA CYS A 579 15.25 16.09 -44.49
C CYS A 579 16.17 17.29 -44.15
N LEU A 580 15.60 18.45 -43.90
CA LEU A 580 16.35 19.69 -43.63
C LEU A 580 17.11 19.61 -42.27
N ASN A 581 16.56 18.90 -41.29
CA ASN A 581 17.16 18.81 -39.98
C ASN A 581 16.77 17.50 -39.26
N ALA A 582 17.34 17.28 -38.09
CA ALA A 582 17.10 16.08 -37.28
C ALA A 582 15.63 15.93 -36.84
N VAL A 583 14.94 17.05 -36.55
CA VAL A 583 13.52 17.02 -36.13
C VAL A 583 12.62 16.56 -37.28
N GLU A 584 12.86 17.07 -38.48
CA GLU A 584 12.11 16.63 -39.67
C GLU A 584 12.35 15.15 -39.97
N PHE A 585 13.60 14.69 -39.88
CA PHE A 585 13.93 13.26 -40.02
C PHE A 585 13.13 12.40 -39.06
N ILE A 586 13.12 12.76 -37.76
CA ILE A 586 12.41 12.00 -36.73
C ILE A 586 10.89 12.02 -36.98
N LYS A 587 10.32 13.16 -37.35
CA LYS A 587 8.88 13.30 -37.66
C LYS A 587 8.44 12.51 -38.88
N LYS A 588 9.30 12.45 -39.91
CA LYS A 588 9.01 11.74 -41.17
C LYS A 588 9.09 10.23 -40.99
N ARG A 589 9.96 9.76 -40.06
CA ARG A 589 10.19 8.33 -39.80
C ARG A 589 9.05 7.73 -38.98
N THR A 590 8.39 6.70 -39.50
CA THR A 590 7.43 5.86 -38.74
C THR A 590 8.09 4.58 -38.21
N ASN A 591 8.50 3.69 -39.12
CA ASN A 591 9.23 2.46 -38.78
C ASN A 591 10.39 2.19 -39.75
N GLU A 592 10.70 3.15 -40.58
CA GLU A 592 11.74 3.02 -41.63
C GLU A 592 13.11 2.92 -40.97
N GLN A 593 13.91 1.98 -41.43
CA GLN A 593 15.30 1.77 -41.03
C GLN A 593 16.16 1.30 -42.20
N PRO A 594 17.47 1.55 -42.17
CA PRO A 594 18.39 0.95 -43.14
C PRO A 594 18.33 -0.58 -43.04
N GLU A 595 18.38 -1.28 -44.16
CA GLU A 595 18.47 -2.74 -44.18
C GLU A 595 19.85 -3.22 -43.63
N THR A 596 20.89 -2.57 -44.09
CA THR A 596 22.27 -2.87 -43.65
C THR A 596 23.00 -1.58 -43.30
N VAL A 597 23.98 -1.72 -42.41
CA VAL A 597 24.94 -0.68 -42.07
C VAL A 597 26.36 -1.19 -42.20
N THR A 598 27.19 -0.39 -42.87
CA THR A 598 28.63 -0.64 -42.97
C THR A 598 29.35 0.24 -41.94
N TYR A 599 30.11 -0.39 -41.07
CA TYR A 599 30.79 0.29 -39.96
C TYR A 599 32.20 -0.20 -39.70
N ARG A 600 33.01 0.60 -39.01
CA ARG A 600 34.36 0.27 -38.54
C ARG A 600 34.65 1.02 -37.24
N LYS A 601 35.34 0.39 -36.30
CA LYS A 601 35.88 1.07 -35.11
C LYS A 601 37.17 1.81 -35.49
N ASN A 602 37.20 3.12 -35.20
CA ASN A 602 38.38 3.93 -35.43
C ASN A 602 39.48 3.62 -34.39
N GLN A 603 40.68 3.28 -34.85
CA GLN A 603 41.78 2.92 -33.98
C GLN A 603 42.27 4.04 -33.07
N LYS A 604 42.14 5.32 -33.49
CA LYS A 604 42.63 6.48 -32.73
C LYS A 604 41.61 6.99 -31.72
N THR A 605 40.33 7.00 -32.09
CA THR A 605 39.28 7.61 -31.27
C THR A 605 38.47 6.59 -30.48
N GLY A 606 38.52 5.30 -30.85
CA GLY A 606 37.73 4.24 -30.27
C GLY A 606 36.26 4.25 -30.68
N TYR A 607 35.75 5.29 -31.36
CA TYR A 607 34.39 5.39 -31.83
C TYR A 607 34.11 4.57 -33.07
N ILE A 608 32.86 4.15 -33.26
CA ILE A 608 32.44 3.45 -34.47
C ILE A 608 31.97 4.50 -35.50
N GLU A 609 32.53 4.39 -36.69
CA GLU A 609 32.25 5.22 -37.85
C GLU A 609 31.42 4.42 -38.86
N THR A 610 30.35 5.03 -39.40
CA THR A 610 29.54 4.44 -40.47
C THR A 610 30.08 4.84 -41.84
N PHE A 611 30.04 3.93 -42.80
CA PHE A 611 30.58 4.10 -44.15
C PHE A 611 29.55 3.92 -45.28
N GLY A 612 28.37 3.40 -44.97
CA GLY A 612 27.28 3.26 -45.94
C GLY A 612 26.07 2.57 -45.31
N HIS A 613 24.93 2.74 -45.95
CA HIS A 613 23.67 2.13 -45.61
C HIS A 613 22.96 1.69 -46.87
N ASN A 614 22.21 0.59 -46.83
CA ASN A 614 21.36 0.17 -47.93
C ASN A 614 19.89 0.32 -47.58
N HIS A 615 19.08 0.68 -48.59
CA HIS A 615 17.63 0.74 -48.49
C HIS A 615 17.02 -0.66 -48.70
N PRO A 616 15.91 -1.04 -47.99
CA PRO A 616 15.27 -2.34 -48.19
C PRO A 616 14.80 -2.69 -49.59
N LEU A 617 14.65 -1.69 -50.48
CA LEU A 617 14.19 -1.85 -51.88
C LEU A 617 15.33 -1.69 -52.93
N SER A 618 16.57 -1.60 -52.53
CA SER A 618 17.69 -1.50 -53.42
C SER A 618 18.32 -2.89 -53.68
N GLU A 619 17.71 -3.67 -54.58
CA GLU A 619 18.41 -4.70 -55.36
C GLU A 619 18.99 -4.13 -56.62
#